data_d2e476c903e13d689f888648c8c5c287
#
_entry.id   d2e476c903e13d689f888648c8c5c287
#
_cell.length_a   1.000
_cell.length_b   1.000
_cell.length_c   1.000
_cell.angle_alpha   90.00
_cell.angle_beta   90.00
_cell.angle_gamma   90.00
#
_symmetry.space_group_name_H-M   'P 1'
#
loop_
_entity.id
_entity.type
_entity.pdbx_description
1 polymer ?
#
loop_
_entity_poly.entity_id
_entity_poly.type
_entity_poly.pdbx_seq_one_letter_code
_entity_poly.pdbx_strand_id
1 'polypeptide(L)'
;MADSDSDREQATQSASSTSGLRDPRPTADRIQELAGRVLSGDIVLPEFQRPFVWKRHQIIELLDSIYRNYPIGSMLVWESRQDLQSKRSIADLEIADRSPNYPVNYLLDGQQRLSTVCGVLHWRPGQKTSVWNVAFDLATRSFFHVDSSIDDLPLHQVPLGRLSDPSEFYKRVFPITDEEQKATADVLFNRFTSYRVPLVTLGDMSLKDVAPVFERINSTGTRLTIFDLMRAATWSTAFDLGRAVDDIRAAIDPKSFSGLDEKVFLRALSAAAGGNFTVESIDDLRKYTEEKLQQAVEATLESSKRACDFLATEVGVPRYEALPYANQFAVLCEIYRRVPNPDGTQLTEIRKWFWRTTLAGYFGGWNSGQMARDLTAIADWASGQHDKIDIGVTTSNERLWKVKLFRSNSAAAKMVALMLSQANPRDILNGQRIDPGKSLAWSNDKEFHHFFPQAYLAREHKGAQPNLVANIILLTSVSNISIKDSAPQDYLNAIIEAEGRDELLTRLDSCLVSEAALEAALQNDYEGFLDARSITLQKHALDLCGEAYVGDIQKNAEEVEDSDDDSYD
;
A
#
# COMPACT_ATOMS: atom_id res chain seq x y z
N MET A 1 -63.36 -7.81 42.46
CA MET A 1 -62.02 -7.46 42.95
C MET A 1 -61.22 -8.74 42.99
N ALA A 2 -60.61 -9.08 41.87
CA ALA A 2 -59.55 -10.05 41.67
C ALA A 2 -59.32 -10.06 40.16
N ASP A 3 -58.28 -9.36 39.72
CA ASP A 3 -57.62 -9.49 38.40
C ASP A 3 -56.67 -8.29 38.26
N SER A 4 -55.48 -8.38 38.84
CA SER A 4 -54.39 -7.43 38.56
C SER A 4 -52.98 -7.94 38.93
N ASP A 5 -52.77 -9.24 39.13
CA ASP A 5 -51.44 -9.75 39.50
C ASP A 5 -50.78 -10.65 38.44
N SER A 6 -51.42 -10.94 37.30
CA SER A 6 -50.82 -11.79 36.24
C SER A 6 -49.99 -11.06 35.19
N ASP A 7 -50.03 -9.73 35.12
CA ASP A 7 -49.32 -8.95 34.11
C ASP A 7 -47.94 -8.39 34.56
N ARG A 8 -47.54 -8.67 35.80
CA ARG A 8 -46.21 -8.25 36.31
C ARG A 8 -45.12 -9.31 36.26
N GLU A 9 -45.46 -10.57 36.04
CA GLU A 9 -44.45 -11.65 35.92
C GLU A 9 -43.98 -11.94 34.49
N GLN A 10 -44.64 -11.41 33.45
CA GLN A 10 -44.19 -11.58 32.06
C GLN A 10 -43.30 -10.45 31.54
N ALA A 11 -43.09 -9.37 32.28
CA ALA A 11 -42.21 -8.24 31.91
C ALA A 11 -40.78 -8.41 32.41
N THR A 12 -40.43 -9.48 33.13
CA THR A 12 -39.08 -9.70 33.70
C THR A 12 -38.30 -10.85 33.07
N GLN A 13 -38.76 -11.43 31.97
CA GLN A 13 -38.07 -12.52 31.27
C GLN A 13 -37.54 -12.18 29.87
N SER A 14 -37.56 -10.90 29.42
CA SER A 14 -37.00 -10.52 28.13
C SER A 14 -35.74 -9.66 28.22
N ALA A 15 -35.04 -9.65 29.34
CA ALA A 15 -33.79 -8.92 29.54
C ALA A 15 -32.69 -9.85 30.05
N SER A 16 -32.27 -10.84 29.23
CA SER A 16 -31.01 -11.54 29.48
C SER A 16 -30.57 -12.38 28.27
N SER A 17 -30.10 -11.69 27.23
CA SER A 17 -29.15 -12.28 26.30
C SER A 17 -28.14 -11.24 25.83
N THR A 18 -27.59 -10.43 26.73
CA THR A 18 -26.26 -9.84 26.57
C THR A 18 -25.27 -10.92 27.04
N SER A 19 -25.01 -11.88 26.17
CA SER A 19 -24.03 -12.93 26.41
C SER A 19 -22.64 -12.30 26.56
N GLY A 20 -22.14 -12.25 27.82
CA GLY A 20 -20.77 -12.60 28.06
C GLY A 20 -19.67 -11.61 27.78
N LEU A 21 -19.91 -10.31 27.60
CA LEU A 21 -18.83 -9.30 27.68
C LEU A 21 -18.37 -9.23 29.14
N ARG A 22 -17.24 -9.90 29.43
CA ARG A 22 -16.58 -9.75 30.72
C ARG A 22 -15.84 -8.43 30.74
N ASP A 23 -15.94 -7.68 31.83
CA ASP A 23 -15.21 -6.43 31.99
C ASP A 23 -13.70 -6.68 31.86
N PRO A 24 -12.97 -5.79 31.15
CA PRO A 24 -11.53 -5.85 31.07
C PRO A 24 -10.89 -5.83 32.46
N ARG A 25 -9.91 -6.70 32.71
CA ARG A 25 -9.20 -6.79 33.99
C ARG A 25 -7.86 -6.08 33.90
N PRO A 26 -7.70 -4.87 34.47
CA PRO A 26 -6.43 -4.17 34.51
C PRO A 26 -5.55 -4.72 35.65
N THR A 27 -4.28 -4.98 35.34
CA THR A 27 -3.21 -5.28 36.30
C THR A 27 -2.00 -4.39 36.03
N ALA A 28 -0.98 -4.46 36.88
CA ALA A 28 0.29 -3.74 36.67
C ALA A 28 1.43 -4.69 36.96
N ASP A 29 1.95 -5.30 35.91
CA ASP A 29 2.99 -6.33 36.00
C ASP A 29 4.37 -5.71 35.77
N ARG A 30 5.42 -6.27 36.37
CA ARG A 30 6.78 -5.83 36.12
C ARG A 30 7.22 -6.21 34.71
N ILE A 31 7.97 -5.32 34.08
CA ILE A 31 8.36 -5.51 32.67
C ILE A 31 9.23 -6.77 32.47
N GLN A 32 10.06 -7.12 33.44
CA GLN A 32 10.84 -8.37 33.42
C GLN A 32 9.95 -9.61 33.59
N GLU A 33 8.90 -9.53 34.41
CA GLU A 33 7.92 -10.63 34.59
C GLU A 33 7.16 -10.87 33.29
N LEU A 34 6.74 -9.77 32.61
CA LEU A 34 6.10 -9.87 31.30
C LEU A 34 7.00 -10.52 30.25
N ALA A 35 8.28 -10.12 30.19
CA ALA A 35 9.26 -10.75 29.30
C ALA A 35 9.43 -12.24 29.61
N GLY A 36 9.54 -12.59 30.90
CA GLY A 36 9.62 -14.00 31.33
C GLY A 36 8.38 -14.81 30.93
N ARG A 37 7.17 -14.25 31.08
CA ARG A 37 5.91 -14.87 30.67
C ARG A 37 5.84 -15.14 29.16
N VAL A 38 6.38 -14.24 28.35
CA VAL A 38 6.47 -14.47 26.88
C VAL A 38 7.46 -15.58 26.57
N LEU A 39 8.66 -15.53 27.12
CA LEU A 39 9.69 -16.56 26.87
C LEU A 39 9.29 -17.93 27.37
N SER A 40 8.47 -18.01 28.41
CA SER A 40 7.92 -19.25 28.93
C SER A 40 6.67 -19.75 28.18
N GLY A 41 6.15 -18.99 27.20
CA GLY A 41 4.96 -19.34 26.45
C GLY A 41 3.63 -19.12 27.20
N ASP A 42 3.64 -18.36 28.33
CA ASP A 42 2.41 -17.98 29.06
C ASP A 42 1.68 -16.81 28.38
N ILE A 43 2.42 -15.90 27.77
CA ILE A 43 1.91 -14.90 26.82
C ILE A 43 2.45 -15.24 25.46
N VAL A 44 1.56 -15.44 24.49
CA VAL A 44 1.91 -15.80 23.12
C VAL A 44 1.59 -14.68 22.15
N LEU A 45 2.38 -14.59 21.08
CA LEU A 45 2.15 -13.66 19.99
C LEU A 45 1.37 -14.38 18.90
N PRO A 46 0.13 -13.98 18.62
CA PRO A 46 -0.60 -14.56 17.49
C PRO A 46 0.15 -14.34 16.17
N GLU A 47 0.11 -15.31 15.25
CA GLU A 47 0.87 -15.25 14.00
C GLU A 47 0.37 -14.15 13.07
N PHE A 48 -0.89 -13.76 13.18
CA PHE A 48 -1.47 -12.66 12.41
C PHE A 48 -0.92 -11.28 12.77
N GLN A 49 -0.19 -11.13 13.88
CA GLN A 49 0.47 -9.87 14.17
C GLN A 49 1.67 -9.65 13.26
N ARG A 50 1.80 -8.41 12.79
CA ARG A 50 2.92 -8.02 11.92
C ARG A 50 4.28 -8.32 12.56
N PRO A 51 5.34 -8.44 11.76
CA PRO A 51 6.70 -8.60 12.28
C PRO A 51 7.16 -7.38 13.08
N PHE A 52 8.30 -7.50 13.74
CA PHE A 52 8.96 -6.36 14.39
C PHE A 52 9.44 -5.35 13.33
N VAL A 53 9.01 -4.08 13.47
CA VAL A 53 9.26 -3.02 12.47
C VAL A 53 9.97 -1.79 13.04
N TRP A 54 10.19 -1.73 14.36
CA TRP A 54 10.85 -0.59 14.98
C TRP A 54 12.30 -0.46 14.53
N LYS A 55 12.70 0.79 14.30
CA LYS A 55 14.08 1.16 13.99
C LYS A 55 14.90 1.31 15.28
N ARG A 56 16.23 1.31 15.14
CA ARG A 56 17.17 1.44 16.27
C ARG A 56 16.86 2.61 17.22
N HIS A 57 16.52 3.79 16.71
CA HIS A 57 16.20 4.95 17.54
C HIS A 57 14.94 4.73 18.40
N GLN A 58 13.90 4.06 17.88
CA GLN A 58 12.66 3.78 18.63
C GLN A 58 12.91 2.80 19.78
N ILE A 59 13.84 1.86 19.63
CA ILE A 59 14.32 1.00 20.72
C ILE A 59 14.94 1.85 21.82
N ILE A 60 15.84 2.76 21.48
CA ILE A 60 16.52 3.65 22.45
C ILE A 60 15.51 4.57 23.15
N GLU A 61 14.54 5.14 22.43
CA GLU A 61 13.49 5.99 23.01
C GLU A 61 12.62 5.26 24.04
N LEU A 62 12.29 3.99 23.77
CA LEU A 62 11.57 3.16 24.75
C LEU A 62 12.40 2.94 26.00
N LEU A 63 13.68 2.57 25.85
CA LEU A 63 14.58 2.29 26.96
C LEU A 63 14.83 3.55 27.81
N ASP A 64 15.00 4.71 27.17
CA ASP A 64 15.13 6.00 27.85
C ASP A 64 13.85 6.35 28.63
N SER A 65 12.67 6.07 28.06
CA SER A 65 11.39 6.26 28.74
C SER A 65 11.27 5.38 29.99
N ILE A 66 11.71 4.12 29.94
CA ILE A 66 11.74 3.23 31.10
C ILE A 66 12.71 3.76 32.16
N TYR A 67 13.92 4.15 31.76
CA TYR A 67 14.92 4.69 32.66
C TYR A 67 14.44 5.96 33.37
N ARG A 68 13.81 6.88 32.65
CA ARG A 68 13.20 8.11 33.18
C ARG A 68 11.88 7.90 33.93
N ASN A 69 11.38 6.68 33.96
CA ASN A 69 10.09 6.34 34.55
C ASN A 69 8.89 7.03 33.86
N TYR A 70 9.01 7.28 32.56
CA TYR A 70 7.91 7.82 31.78
C TYR A 70 6.92 6.69 31.39
N PRO A 71 5.62 6.99 31.26
CA PRO A 71 4.65 5.99 30.84
C PRO A 71 4.92 5.54 29.39
N ILE A 72 5.00 4.22 29.17
CA ILE A 72 5.21 3.63 27.83
C ILE A 72 3.91 3.08 27.23
N GLY A 73 2.77 3.41 27.81
CA GLY A 73 1.46 2.88 27.41
C GLY A 73 1.13 1.54 28.07
N SER A 74 -0.09 1.06 27.85
CA SER A 74 -0.57 -0.24 28.34
C SER A 74 -0.29 -1.35 27.33
N MET A 75 -0.32 -2.59 27.80
CA MET A 75 -0.36 -3.79 26.97
C MET A 75 -1.75 -4.40 27.03
N LEU A 76 -2.20 -4.99 25.94
CA LEU A 76 -3.49 -5.66 25.86
C LEU A 76 -3.30 -7.15 25.60
N VAL A 77 -3.92 -7.98 26.43
CA VAL A 77 -3.89 -9.43 26.32
C VAL A 77 -5.32 -9.95 26.22
N TRP A 78 -5.53 -10.91 25.36
CA TRP A 78 -6.78 -11.65 25.23
C TRP A 78 -6.62 -13.06 25.78
N GLU A 79 -7.34 -13.35 26.84
CA GLU A 79 -7.41 -14.69 27.44
C GLU A 79 -8.43 -15.52 26.67
N SER A 80 -8.01 -16.56 25.97
CA SER A 80 -8.87 -17.38 25.13
C SER A 80 -8.58 -18.85 25.24
N ARG A 81 -9.63 -19.66 25.04
CA ARG A 81 -9.53 -21.13 24.91
C ARG A 81 -9.39 -21.57 23.45
N GLN A 82 -9.43 -20.64 22.51
CA GLN A 82 -9.22 -20.92 21.09
C GLN A 82 -7.74 -21.18 20.82
N ASP A 83 -7.46 -22.21 20.04
CA ASP A 83 -6.10 -22.49 19.58
C ASP A 83 -5.80 -21.66 18.34
N LEU A 84 -4.97 -20.62 18.51
CA LEU A 84 -4.50 -19.79 17.43
C LEU A 84 -3.04 -20.10 17.14
N GLN A 85 -2.67 -20.11 15.85
CA GLN A 85 -1.25 -20.15 15.52
C GLN A 85 -0.52 -18.97 16.16
N SER A 86 0.56 -19.28 16.83
CA SER A 86 1.38 -18.31 17.53
C SER A 86 2.83 -18.39 17.05
N LYS A 87 3.50 -17.25 17.07
CA LYS A 87 4.93 -17.15 16.73
C LYS A 87 5.73 -17.92 17.78
N ARG A 88 6.66 -18.74 17.30
CA ARG A 88 7.59 -19.50 18.13
C ARG A 88 8.86 -18.72 18.48
N SER A 89 8.96 -17.47 18.07
CA SER A 89 10.08 -16.59 18.35
C SER A 89 9.64 -15.16 18.59
N ILE A 90 10.37 -14.46 19.46
CA ILE A 90 10.24 -13.03 19.69
C ILE A 90 11.64 -12.42 19.77
N ALA A 91 11.90 -11.34 19.05
CA ALA A 91 13.19 -10.65 19.10
C ALA A 91 14.41 -11.59 18.92
N ASP A 92 14.31 -12.51 17.93
CA ASP A 92 15.31 -13.55 17.66
C ASP A 92 15.54 -14.54 18.82
N LEU A 93 14.63 -14.57 19.80
CA LEU A 93 14.62 -15.53 20.91
C LEU A 93 13.57 -16.60 20.68
N GLU A 94 13.92 -17.85 20.90
CA GLU A 94 12.96 -18.95 20.87
C GLU A 94 12.02 -18.88 22.08
N ILE A 95 10.72 -19.03 21.81
CA ILE A 95 9.69 -19.17 22.85
C ILE A 95 9.57 -20.65 23.18
N ALA A 96 9.54 -20.99 24.48
CA ALA A 96 9.42 -22.36 24.93
C ALA A 96 8.16 -23.03 24.35
N ASP A 97 8.37 -24.20 23.72
CA ASP A 97 7.27 -25.01 23.17
C ASP A 97 6.57 -25.71 24.34
N ARG A 98 5.50 -25.09 24.82
CA ARG A 98 4.62 -25.69 25.83
C ARG A 98 3.31 -26.09 25.19
N SER A 99 2.79 -27.25 25.57
CA SER A 99 1.37 -27.54 25.34
C SER A 99 0.55 -26.44 25.98
N PRO A 100 -0.34 -25.75 25.23
CA PRO A 100 -1.05 -24.61 25.75
C PRO A 100 -1.89 -25.01 27.00
N ASN A 101 -1.58 -24.39 28.13
CA ASN A 101 -2.48 -24.43 29.29
C ASN A 101 -3.61 -23.45 29.02
N TYR A 102 -4.77 -23.96 28.67
CA TYR A 102 -5.92 -23.10 28.41
C TYR A 102 -6.52 -22.54 29.72
N PRO A 103 -6.91 -21.24 29.72
CA PRO A 103 -6.90 -20.28 28.60
C PRO A 103 -5.50 -19.73 28.30
N VAL A 104 -5.21 -19.50 27.01
CA VAL A 104 -3.96 -18.90 26.53
C VAL A 104 -4.09 -17.38 26.53
N ASN A 105 -3.03 -16.67 26.88
CA ASN A 105 -2.95 -15.22 26.86
C ASN A 105 -2.35 -14.73 25.54
N TYR A 106 -3.19 -14.30 24.59
CA TYR A 106 -2.75 -13.75 23.31
C TYR A 106 -2.46 -12.26 23.41
N LEU A 107 -1.22 -11.82 23.13
CA LEU A 107 -0.87 -10.42 23.12
C LEU A 107 -1.52 -9.73 21.92
N LEU A 108 -2.40 -8.75 22.16
CA LEU A 108 -3.08 -7.98 21.10
C LEU A 108 -2.44 -6.63 20.83
N ASP A 109 -1.96 -5.94 21.87
CA ASP A 109 -1.21 -4.68 21.73
C ASP A 109 0.03 -4.66 22.62
N GLY A 110 1.04 -3.94 22.19
CA GLY A 110 2.32 -3.81 22.87
C GLY A 110 3.42 -4.73 22.33
N GLN A 111 3.20 -5.42 21.21
CA GLN A 111 4.17 -6.36 20.63
C GLN A 111 5.55 -5.71 20.43
N GLN A 112 5.64 -4.52 19.80
CA GLN A 112 6.91 -3.86 19.53
C GLN A 112 7.66 -3.55 20.83
N ARG A 113 6.93 -3.07 21.85
CA ARG A 113 7.47 -2.76 23.19
C ARG A 113 7.97 -4.02 23.90
N LEU A 114 7.15 -5.07 23.91
CA LEU A 114 7.49 -6.32 24.56
C LEU A 114 8.61 -7.06 23.83
N SER A 115 8.63 -7.04 22.50
CA SER A 115 9.75 -7.56 21.69
C SER A 115 11.06 -6.82 22.00
N THR A 116 11.01 -5.49 22.13
CA THR A 116 12.19 -4.70 22.51
C THR A 116 12.72 -5.11 23.88
N VAL A 117 11.84 -5.23 24.87
CA VAL A 117 12.25 -5.61 26.22
C VAL A 117 12.80 -7.04 26.26
N CYS A 118 12.11 -8.00 25.64
CA CYS A 118 12.62 -9.38 25.53
C CYS A 118 13.99 -9.40 24.85
N GLY A 119 14.13 -8.71 23.71
CA GLY A 119 15.37 -8.66 22.95
C GLY A 119 16.52 -8.09 23.77
N VAL A 120 16.39 -6.88 24.27
CA VAL A 120 17.51 -6.20 24.96
C VAL A 120 17.91 -6.85 26.30
N LEU A 121 16.97 -7.50 27.02
CA LEU A 121 17.25 -8.14 28.29
C LEU A 121 17.72 -9.59 28.16
N HIS A 122 17.22 -10.34 27.18
CA HIS A 122 17.45 -11.79 27.10
C HIS A 122 18.27 -12.23 25.89
N TRP A 123 18.43 -11.37 24.86
CA TRP A 123 19.31 -11.71 23.74
C TRP A 123 20.76 -11.89 24.22
N ARG A 124 21.44 -12.89 23.69
CA ARG A 124 22.85 -13.20 24.00
C ARG A 124 23.66 -13.21 22.71
N PRO A 125 24.89 -12.73 22.74
CA PRO A 125 25.72 -12.59 21.54
C PRO A 125 26.12 -13.94 20.96
N GLY A 126 25.34 -14.43 19.99
CA GLY A 126 25.73 -15.48 19.04
C GLY A 126 26.01 -14.90 17.66
N GLN A 127 25.48 -13.68 17.39
CA GLN A 127 25.67 -12.94 16.13
C GLN A 127 26.29 -11.58 16.44
N LYS A 128 27.27 -11.17 15.65
CA LYS A 128 28.06 -9.95 15.86
C LYS A 128 27.28 -8.65 15.68
N THR A 129 26.12 -8.67 15.06
CA THR A 129 25.29 -7.47 14.81
C THR A 129 23.83 -7.82 15.02
N SER A 130 23.23 -7.30 16.09
CA SER A 130 21.79 -7.38 16.32
C SER A 130 21.27 -6.02 16.79
N VAL A 131 20.04 -5.68 16.45
CA VAL A 131 19.35 -4.48 16.96
C VAL A 131 19.12 -4.55 18.48
N TRP A 132 19.19 -5.77 19.06
CA TRP A 132 19.02 -6.02 20.48
C TRP A 132 20.30 -5.82 21.30
N ASN A 133 21.44 -5.67 20.63
CA ASN A 133 22.71 -5.40 21.29
C ASN A 133 22.78 -3.94 21.72
N VAL A 134 22.27 -3.65 22.91
CA VAL A 134 22.19 -2.29 23.48
C VAL A 134 22.93 -2.25 24.81
N ALA A 135 23.67 -1.18 25.04
CA ALA A 135 24.33 -0.88 26.30
C ALA A 135 23.88 0.50 26.82
N PHE A 136 24.10 0.69 28.12
CA PHE A 136 23.91 1.96 28.82
C PHE A 136 25.25 2.50 29.28
N ASP A 137 25.55 3.74 28.93
CA ASP A 137 26.75 4.43 29.40
C ASP A 137 26.44 5.15 30.69
N LEU A 138 27.13 4.73 31.79
CA LEU A 138 26.91 5.27 33.13
C LEU A 138 27.43 6.71 33.30
N ALA A 139 28.39 7.13 32.47
CA ALA A 139 28.96 8.47 32.54
C ALA A 139 28.06 9.48 31.82
N THR A 140 27.57 9.15 30.63
CA THR A 140 26.70 10.02 29.84
C THR A 140 25.21 9.83 30.14
N ARG A 141 24.84 8.77 30.85
CA ARG A 141 23.47 8.35 31.20
C ARG A 141 22.58 8.17 29.95
N SER A 142 23.14 7.53 28.93
CA SER A 142 22.48 7.34 27.65
C SER A 142 22.59 5.92 27.14
N PHE A 143 21.55 5.48 26.37
CA PHE A 143 21.56 4.19 25.71
C PHE A 143 22.17 4.32 24.32
N PHE A 144 22.84 3.27 23.86
CA PHE A 144 23.40 3.19 22.52
C PHE A 144 23.45 1.74 22.03
N HIS A 145 23.39 1.58 20.70
CA HIS A 145 23.58 0.26 20.09
C HIS A 145 25.06 -0.09 20.00
N VAL A 146 25.38 -1.32 20.34
CA VAL A 146 26.75 -1.86 20.29
C VAL A 146 26.93 -2.61 18.98
N ASP A 147 27.84 -2.12 18.13
CA ASP A 147 28.19 -2.75 16.85
C ASP A 147 29.46 -3.62 16.95
N SER A 148 30.05 -3.72 18.15
CA SER A 148 31.21 -4.53 18.48
C SER A 148 30.88 -5.66 19.47
N SER A 149 31.91 -6.41 19.93
CA SER A 149 31.72 -7.38 21.02
C SER A 149 31.34 -6.66 22.32
N ILE A 150 30.35 -7.20 23.03
CA ILE A 150 29.93 -6.72 24.36
C ILE A 150 31.06 -6.83 25.38
N ASP A 151 31.95 -7.82 25.21
CA ASP A 151 33.04 -8.08 26.16
C ASP A 151 34.18 -7.04 26.06
N ASP A 152 34.26 -6.32 24.92
CA ASP A 152 35.26 -5.27 24.67
C ASP A 152 34.84 -3.89 25.21
N LEU A 153 33.62 -3.77 25.76
CA LEU A 153 33.13 -2.50 26.28
C LEU A 153 33.86 -2.06 27.56
N PRO A 154 34.15 -0.76 27.71
CA PRO A 154 34.63 -0.19 28.97
C PRO A 154 33.69 -0.51 30.14
N LEU A 155 34.22 -0.59 31.38
CA LEU A 155 33.43 -0.98 32.55
C LEU A 155 32.17 -0.11 32.78
N HIS A 156 32.27 1.19 32.50
CA HIS A 156 31.18 2.14 32.66
C HIS A 156 30.07 1.99 31.60
N GLN A 157 30.26 1.15 30.56
CA GLN A 157 29.27 0.84 29.57
C GLN A 157 28.65 -0.54 29.85
N VAL A 158 27.42 -0.56 30.35
CA VAL A 158 26.75 -1.76 30.85
C VAL A 158 25.82 -2.34 29.78
N PRO A 159 26.08 -3.55 29.25
CA PRO A 159 25.16 -4.25 28.36
C PRO A 159 23.84 -4.55 29.06
N LEU A 160 22.69 -4.21 28.41
CA LEU A 160 21.37 -4.40 29.01
C LEU A 160 21.01 -5.86 29.25
N GLY A 161 21.55 -6.77 28.44
CA GLY A 161 21.36 -8.21 28.65
C GLY A 161 21.83 -8.69 30.06
N ARG A 162 22.71 -7.96 30.76
CA ARG A 162 23.13 -8.31 32.12
C ARG A 162 22.08 -7.96 33.18
N LEU A 163 21.10 -7.10 32.86
CA LEU A 163 20.03 -6.72 33.81
C LEU A 163 19.06 -7.87 34.13
N SER A 164 19.01 -8.89 33.28
CA SER A 164 18.16 -10.07 33.52
C SER A 164 18.70 -11.02 34.57
N ASP A 165 19.99 -10.90 34.93
CA ASP A 165 20.68 -11.65 35.98
C ASP A 165 21.40 -10.71 36.95
N PRO A 166 20.91 -10.53 38.18
CA PRO A 166 21.54 -9.66 39.16
C PRO A 166 23.02 -9.99 39.42
N SER A 167 23.40 -11.26 39.39
CA SER A 167 24.78 -11.69 39.62
C SER A 167 25.69 -11.21 38.48
N GLU A 168 25.27 -11.36 37.23
CA GLU A 168 26.04 -10.90 36.07
C GLU A 168 26.09 -9.35 35.98
N PHE A 169 25.05 -8.67 36.40
CA PHE A 169 25.03 -7.22 36.49
C PHE A 169 26.03 -6.72 37.52
N TYR A 170 25.97 -7.20 38.75
CA TYR A 170 26.87 -6.74 39.84
C TYR A 170 28.32 -7.17 39.63
N LYS A 171 28.63 -8.29 38.99
CA LYS A 171 29.98 -8.64 38.55
C LYS A 171 30.57 -7.57 37.61
N ARG A 172 29.76 -6.96 36.79
CA ARG A 172 30.18 -5.89 35.86
C ARG A 172 30.38 -4.56 36.58
N VAL A 173 29.50 -4.23 37.54
CA VAL A 173 29.47 -2.93 38.23
C VAL A 173 30.45 -2.88 39.38
N PHE A 174 30.69 -3.99 40.08
CA PHE A 174 31.56 -4.05 41.28
C PHE A 174 32.98 -3.48 41.06
N PRO A 175 33.69 -3.71 39.94
CA PRO A 175 35.01 -3.17 39.70
C PRO A 175 35.05 -1.65 39.42
N ILE A 176 33.92 -1.00 39.21
CA ILE A 176 33.84 0.45 38.97
C ILE A 176 34.24 1.16 40.27
N THR A 177 35.16 2.12 40.20
CA THR A 177 35.63 2.89 41.34
C THR A 177 34.91 4.23 41.53
N ASP A 178 34.27 4.72 40.49
CA ASP A 178 33.52 5.98 40.48
C ASP A 178 32.16 5.79 41.17
N GLU A 179 31.93 6.47 42.27
CA GLU A 179 30.73 6.36 43.10
C GLU A 179 29.48 6.93 42.38
N GLU A 180 29.62 7.94 41.50
CA GLU A 180 28.52 8.47 40.74
C GLU A 180 28.04 7.45 39.67
N GLN A 181 28.98 6.78 39.03
CA GLN A 181 28.67 5.70 38.09
C GLN A 181 28.02 4.50 38.78
N LYS A 182 28.48 4.12 40.00
CA LYS A 182 27.82 3.08 40.79
C LYS A 182 26.38 3.45 41.13
N ALA A 183 26.16 4.65 41.63
CA ALA A 183 24.82 5.15 41.93
C ALA A 183 23.93 5.16 40.68
N THR A 184 24.49 5.54 39.54
CA THR A 184 23.77 5.49 38.23
C THR A 184 23.44 4.06 37.82
N ALA A 185 24.34 3.09 38.06
CA ALA A 185 24.10 1.68 37.80
C ALA A 185 22.98 1.11 38.67
N ASP A 186 22.95 1.47 39.97
CA ASP A 186 21.87 1.06 40.87
C ASP A 186 20.52 1.65 40.43
N VAL A 187 20.49 2.90 39.99
CA VAL A 187 19.28 3.50 39.39
C VAL A 187 18.84 2.73 38.14
N LEU A 188 19.77 2.42 37.23
CA LEU A 188 19.48 1.64 36.02
C LEU A 188 18.86 0.28 36.38
N PHE A 189 19.50 -0.46 37.26
CA PHE A 189 19.04 -1.78 37.69
C PHE A 189 17.65 -1.72 38.31
N ASN A 190 17.46 -0.81 39.28
CA ASN A 190 16.17 -0.63 39.96
C ASN A 190 15.07 -0.22 39.01
N ARG A 191 15.34 0.64 38.01
CA ARG A 191 14.35 1.03 37.02
C ARG A 191 13.87 -0.17 36.20
N PHE A 192 14.76 -0.96 35.63
CA PHE A 192 14.39 -2.10 34.80
C PHE A 192 13.80 -3.28 35.61
N THR A 193 14.13 -3.43 36.88
CA THR A 193 13.57 -4.50 37.72
C THR A 193 12.22 -4.13 38.35
N SER A 194 11.99 -2.84 38.64
CA SER A 194 10.77 -2.39 39.32
C SER A 194 9.73 -1.73 38.42
N TYR A 195 10.09 -1.41 37.17
CA TYR A 195 9.20 -0.72 36.24
C TYR A 195 7.93 -1.57 35.95
N ARG A 196 6.77 -0.97 36.18
CA ARG A 196 5.48 -1.62 35.97
C ARG A 196 4.76 -1.11 34.74
N VAL A 197 4.20 -2.03 33.97
CA VAL A 197 3.41 -1.75 32.79
C VAL A 197 1.96 -2.10 33.07
N PRO A 198 0.99 -1.23 32.81
CA PRO A 198 -0.41 -1.58 32.85
C PRO A 198 -0.71 -2.69 31.82
N LEU A 199 -1.26 -3.79 32.29
CA LEU A 199 -1.71 -4.90 31.46
C LEU A 199 -3.23 -5.00 31.56
N VAL A 200 -3.92 -4.94 30.44
CA VAL A 200 -5.37 -5.12 30.38
C VAL A 200 -5.65 -6.48 29.77
N THR A 201 -6.32 -7.34 30.51
CA THR A 201 -6.73 -8.67 30.04
C THR A 201 -8.21 -8.65 29.65
N LEU A 202 -8.48 -8.92 28.36
CA LEU A 202 -9.82 -9.23 27.86
C LEU A 202 -10.14 -10.70 28.21
N GLY A 203 -11.35 -10.92 28.69
CA GLY A 203 -11.80 -12.28 29.01
C GLY A 203 -12.05 -13.15 27.77
N ASP A 204 -12.56 -14.35 28.00
CA ASP A 204 -12.84 -15.35 26.96
C ASP A 204 -13.96 -14.86 26.02
N MET A 205 -13.56 -14.18 24.97
CA MET A 205 -14.40 -13.63 23.90
C MET A 205 -14.12 -14.40 22.60
N SER A 206 -15.08 -14.42 21.68
CA SER A 206 -14.80 -14.97 20.35
C SER A 206 -13.83 -14.05 19.57
N LEU A 207 -13.12 -14.62 18.60
CA LEU A 207 -12.24 -13.82 17.71
C LEU A 207 -13.02 -12.70 17.01
N LYS A 208 -14.29 -12.95 16.64
CA LYS A 208 -15.19 -11.97 16.03
C LYS A 208 -15.47 -10.76 16.93
N ASP A 209 -15.56 -10.99 18.25
CA ASP A 209 -15.82 -9.93 19.21
C ASP A 209 -14.56 -9.17 19.61
N VAL A 210 -13.40 -9.83 19.56
CA VAL A 210 -12.09 -9.23 19.87
C VAL A 210 -11.58 -8.38 18.71
N ALA A 211 -11.85 -8.74 17.44
CA ALA A 211 -11.36 -8.01 16.28
C ALA A 211 -11.71 -6.50 16.31
N PRO A 212 -12.97 -6.07 16.60
CA PRO A 212 -13.29 -4.64 16.73
C PRO A 212 -12.59 -3.92 17.89
N VAL A 213 -12.27 -4.64 18.98
CA VAL A 213 -11.51 -4.07 20.10
C VAL A 213 -10.06 -3.84 19.69
N PHE A 214 -9.49 -4.82 18.97
CA PHE A 214 -8.16 -4.72 18.40
C PHE A 214 -8.02 -3.54 17.44
N GLU A 215 -9.00 -3.32 16.55
CA GLU A 215 -9.11 -2.16 15.67
C GLU A 215 -9.01 -0.83 16.43
N ARG A 216 -9.86 -0.66 17.41
CA ARG A 216 -9.98 0.61 18.14
C ARG A 216 -8.72 0.98 18.92
N ILE A 217 -8.04 -0.01 19.48
CA ILE A 217 -6.86 0.23 20.33
C ILE A 217 -5.64 0.55 19.45
N ASN A 218 -5.50 -0.09 18.30
CA ASN A 218 -4.40 0.16 17.38
C ASN A 218 -4.55 1.44 16.52
N SER A 219 -5.69 2.14 16.61
CA SER A 219 -5.93 3.40 15.88
C SER A 219 -5.02 4.55 16.32
N THR A 220 -4.35 4.48 17.47
CA THR A 220 -3.49 5.54 18.03
C THR A 220 -2.00 5.35 17.78
N GLY A 221 -1.58 4.20 17.21
CA GLY A 221 -0.18 3.88 16.88
C GLY A 221 0.06 3.80 15.38
N THR A 222 0.98 2.92 14.94
CA THR A 222 1.10 2.58 13.52
C THR A 222 -0.21 1.90 13.11
N ARG A 223 -1.01 2.58 12.27
CA ARG A 223 -2.34 2.11 11.86
C ARG A 223 -2.26 0.70 11.31
N LEU A 224 -3.08 -0.19 11.85
CA LEU A 224 -3.33 -1.48 11.24
C LEU A 224 -4.10 -1.26 9.94
N THR A 225 -3.67 -1.96 8.92
CA THR A 225 -4.39 -1.95 7.65
C THR A 225 -5.65 -2.83 7.77
N ILE A 226 -6.62 -2.61 6.90
CA ILE A 226 -7.78 -3.51 6.80
C ILE A 226 -7.35 -4.95 6.52
N PHE A 227 -6.20 -5.15 5.88
CA PHE A 227 -5.63 -6.46 5.64
C PHE A 227 -5.21 -7.17 6.92
N ASP A 228 -4.50 -6.48 7.82
CA ASP A 228 -4.11 -7.03 9.13
C ASP A 228 -5.33 -7.51 9.93
N LEU A 229 -6.40 -6.73 9.88
CA LEU A 229 -7.65 -7.02 10.56
C LEU A 229 -8.36 -8.25 9.97
N MET A 230 -8.47 -8.29 8.65
CA MET A 230 -9.08 -9.42 7.96
C MET A 230 -8.25 -10.68 8.12
N ARG A 231 -6.93 -10.58 8.11
CA ARG A 231 -6.04 -11.69 8.42
C ARG A 231 -6.31 -12.27 9.80
N ALA A 232 -6.46 -11.40 10.81
CA ALA A 232 -6.82 -11.82 12.17
C ALA A 232 -8.22 -12.45 12.26
N ALA A 233 -9.20 -11.81 11.60
CA ALA A 233 -10.60 -12.18 11.71
C ALA A 233 -11.00 -13.44 10.91
N THR A 234 -10.26 -13.77 9.85
CA THR A 234 -10.50 -14.93 8.99
C THR A 234 -9.58 -16.11 9.29
N TRP A 235 -8.63 -15.92 10.20
CA TRP A 235 -7.65 -16.96 10.50
C TRP A 235 -8.28 -18.20 11.15
N SER A 236 -7.87 -19.36 10.68
CA SER A 236 -8.15 -20.65 11.31
C SER A 236 -6.96 -21.60 11.11
N THR A 237 -7.00 -22.77 11.69
CA THR A 237 -5.95 -23.79 11.46
C THR A 237 -5.87 -24.27 10.01
N ALA A 238 -6.96 -24.13 9.24
CA ALA A 238 -7.06 -24.54 7.86
C ALA A 238 -6.95 -23.37 6.85
N PHE A 239 -7.08 -22.11 7.30
CA PHE A 239 -7.07 -20.95 6.41
C PHE A 239 -6.27 -19.78 7.00
N ASP A 240 -5.30 -19.26 6.23
CA ASP A 240 -4.54 -18.04 6.52
C ASP A 240 -4.63 -17.08 5.32
N LEU A 241 -5.35 -15.97 5.49
CA LEU A 241 -5.52 -14.95 4.46
C LEU A 241 -4.18 -14.31 4.06
N GLY A 242 -3.24 -14.16 4.99
CA GLY A 242 -1.92 -13.62 4.70
C GLY A 242 -1.18 -14.49 3.70
N ARG A 243 -1.09 -15.79 3.99
CA ARG A 243 -0.49 -16.76 3.08
C ARG A 243 -1.21 -16.81 1.73
N ALA A 244 -2.54 -16.76 1.73
CA ALA A 244 -3.32 -16.79 0.50
C ALA A 244 -3.02 -15.57 -0.41
N VAL A 245 -2.88 -14.37 0.16
CA VAL A 245 -2.49 -13.17 -0.59
C VAL A 245 -1.02 -13.26 -1.06
N ASP A 246 -0.13 -13.79 -0.24
CA ASP A 246 1.28 -14.02 -0.63
C ASP A 246 1.38 -15.02 -1.79
N ASP A 247 0.56 -16.07 -1.81
CA ASP A 247 0.50 -17.03 -2.92
C ASP A 247 -0.01 -16.37 -4.22
N ILE A 248 -1.02 -15.49 -4.12
CA ILE A 248 -1.50 -14.70 -5.27
C ILE A 248 -0.38 -13.78 -5.77
N ARG A 249 0.30 -13.06 -4.89
CA ARG A 249 1.44 -12.19 -5.23
C ARG A 249 2.55 -12.97 -5.94
N ALA A 250 2.95 -14.11 -5.38
CA ALA A 250 3.97 -14.97 -5.97
C ALA A 250 3.61 -15.44 -7.39
N ALA A 251 2.32 -15.73 -7.62
CA ALA A 251 1.83 -16.17 -8.93
C ALA A 251 1.89 -15.06 -10.00
N ILE A 252 1.78 -13.78 -9.62
CA ILE A 252 1.82 -12.63 -10.55
C ILE A 252 3.16 -11.88 -10.52
N ASP A 253 4.10 -12.26 -9.66
CA ASP A 253 5.44 -11.66 -9.58
C ASP A 253 6.23 -11.74 -10.90
N PRO A 254 6.19 -12.86 -11.65
CA PRO A 254 6.84 -12.95 -12.96
C PRO A 254 6.35 -11.91 -13.98
N LYS A 255 5.16 -11.33 -13.75
CA LYS A 255 4.57 -10.27 -14.57
C LYS A 255 4.78 -8.87 -13.96
N SER A 256 5.50 -8.75 -12.86
CA SER A 256 5.78 -7.49 -12.14
C SER A 256 4.53 -6.78 -11.59
N PHE A 257 3.55 -7.55 -11.10
CA PHE A 257 2.34 -7.01 -10.46
C PHE A 257 2.25 -7.36 -8.96
N SER A 258 3.22 -8.05 -8.38
CA SER A 258 3.24 -8.42 -6.96
C SER A 258 3.27 -7.24 -5.99
N GLY A 259 3.72 -6.06 -6.45
CA GLY A 259 3.80 -4.84 -5.64
C GLY A 259 2.49 -4.08 -5.47
N LEU A 260 1.37 -4.58 -6.00
CA LEU A 260 0.04 -4.00 -5.73
C LEU A 260 -0.28 -4.03 -4.23
N ASP A 261 -1.01 -3.02 -3.76
CA ASP A 261 -1.47 -2.91 -2.38
C ASP A 261 -2.39 -4.08 -1.98
N GLU A 262 -2.31 -4.51 -0.72
CA GLU A 262 -3.10 -5.62 -0.19
C GLU A 262 -4.61 -5.37 -0.30
N LYS A 263 -5.03 -4.13 -0.18
CA LYS A 263 -6.43 -3.74 -0.31
C LYS A 263 -7.01 -4.06 -1.69
N VAL A 264 -6.17 -4.02 -2.74
CA VAL A 264 -6.59 -4.40 -4.10
C VAL A 264 -6.93 -5.89 -4.17
N PHE A 265 -6.10 -6.74 -3.54
CA PHE A 265 -6.35 -8.18 -3.46
C PHE A 265 -7.57 -8.48 -2.59
N LEU A 266 -7.74 -7.78 -1.47
CA LEU A 266 -8.93 -7.94 -0.62
C LEU A 266 -10.22 -7.59 -1.34
N ARG A 267 -10.21 -6.54 -2.17
CA ARG A 267 -11.36 -6.17 -3.01
C ARG A 267 -11.71 -7.26 -4.03
N ALA A 268 -10.71 -7.77 -4.73
CA ALA A 268 -10.89 -8.87 -5.67
C ALA A 268 -11.43 -10.13 -4.99
N LEU A 269 -10.86 -10.47 -3.82
CA LEU A 269 -11.27 -11.62 -3.03
C LEU A 269 -12.68 -11.47 -2.46
N SER A 270 -13.05 -10.28 -2.00
CA SER A 270 -14.40 -9.98 -1.52
C SER A 270 -15.45 -10.15 -2.63
N ALA A 271 -15.17 -9.63 -3.82
CA ALA A 271 -16.04 -9.81 -4.98
C ALA A 271 -16.13 -11.29 -5.40
N ALA A 272 -15.01 -12.02 -5.39
CA ALA A 272 -14.97 -13.45 -5.69
C ALA A 272 -15.75 -14.29 -4.68
N ALA A 273 -15.80 -13.88 -3.41
CA ALA A 273 -16.59 -14.51 -2.36
C ALA A 273 -18.11 -14.20 -2.46
N GLY A 274 -18.53 -13.40 -3.45
CA GLY A 274 -19.92 -13.03 -3.67
C GLY A 274 -20.34 -11.74 -2.97
N GLY A 275 -19.38 -10.98 -2.45
CA GLY A 275 -19.56 -9.61 -1.98
C GLY A 275 -19.35 -8.58 -3.08
N ASN A 276 -18.85 -7.40 -2.73
CA ASN A 276 -18.48 -6.34 -3.66
C ASN A 276 -17.08 -5.76 -3.31
N PHE A 277 -16.70 -4.61 -3.88
CA PHE A 277 -15.39 -3.99 -3.68
C PHE A 277 -15.32 -3.06 -2.46
N THR A 278 -16.40 -2.88 -1.70
CA THR A 278 -16.45 -1.93 -0.58
C THR A 278 -15.71 -2.45 0.66
N VAL A 279 -15.37 -1.52 1.57
CA VAL A 279 -14.74 -1.87 2.85
C VAL A 279 -15.66 -2.74 3.69
N GLU A 280 -16.97 -2.46 3.70
CA GLU A 280 -17.97 -3.23 4.41
C GLU A 280 -18.05 -4.67 3.90
N SER A 281 -17.92 -4.85 2.58
CA SER A 281 -17.92 -6.18 1.98
C SER A 281 -16.62 -6.95 2.24
N ILE A 282 -15.49 -6.25 2.33
CA ILE A 282 -14.23 -6.84 2.80
C ILE A 282 -14.40 -7.31 4.25
N ASP A 283 -15.02 -6.51 5.12
CA ASP A 283 -15.28 -6.88 6.52
C ASP A 283 -16.20 -8.12 6.63
N ASP A 284 -17.09 -8.32 5.68
CA ASP A 284 -17.96 -9.49 5.65
C ASP A 284 -17.22 -10.81 5.35
N LEU A 285 -15.96 -10.79 4.87
CA LEU A 285 -15.14 -11.99 4.66
C LEU A 285 -15.03 -12.83 5.94
N ARG A 286 -14.97 -12.20 7.11
CA ARG A 286 -14.93 -12.88 8.41
C ARG A 286 -16.19 -13.72 8.74
N LYS A 287 -17.29 -13.52 8.01
CA LYS A 287 -18.55 -14.24 8.19
C LYS A 287 -18.65 -15.50 7.31
N TYR A 288 -17.73 -15.66 6.34
CA TYR A 288 -17.76 -16.78 5.42
C TYR A 288 -17.09 -18.03 6.01
N THR A 289 -17.46 -19.19 5.48
CA THR A 289 -16.83 -20.46 5.82
C THR A 289 -15.44 -20.55 5.20
N GLU A 290 -14.57 -21.40 5.74
CA GLU A 290 -13.23 -21.64 5.21
C GLU A 290 -13.26 -22.11 3.77
N GLU A 291 -14.17 -23.03 3.41
CA GLU A 291 -14.34 -23.54 2.05
C GLU A 291 -14.67 -22.41 1.07
N LYS A 292 -15.56 -21.50 1.49
CA LYS A 292 -15.93 -20.34 0.65
C LYS A 292 -14.76 -19.38 0.47
N LEU A 293 -13.97 -19.16 1.51
CA LEU A 293 -12.76 -18.33 1.43
C LEU A 293 -11.70 -18.98 0.54
N GLN A 294 -11.47 -20.29 0.65
CA GLN A 294 -10.55 -21.01 -0.22
C GLN A 294 -10.95 -20.93 -1.69
N GLN A 295 -12.24 -21.16 -1.99
CA GLN A 295 -12.77 -21.01 -3.36
C GLN A 295 -12.59 -19.60 -3.90
N ALA A 296 -12.80 -18.58 -3.07
CA ALA A 296 -12.58 -17.19 -3.45
C ALA A 296 -11.10 -16.88 -3.73
N VAL A 297 -10.18 -17.46 -2.94
CA VAL A 297 -8.73 -17.33 -3.14
C VAL A 297 -8.32 -17.97 -4.47
N GLU A 298 -8.74 -19.20 -4.75
CA GLU A 298 -8.44 -19.89 -6.01
C GLU A 298 -8.96 -19.11 -7.21
N ALA A 299 -10.20 -18.62 -7.13
CA ALA A 299 -10.81 -17.81 -8.19
C ALA A 299 -10.06 -16.49 -8.39
N THR A 300 -9.63 -15.84 -7.30
CA THR A 300 -8.84 -14.59 -7.35
C THR A 300 -7.45 -14.85 -7.93
N LEU A 301 -6.79 -15.93 -7.56
CA LEU A 301 -5.48 -16.31 -8.08
C LEU A 301 -5.52 -16.50 -9.60
N GLU A 302 -6.46 -17.28 -10.10
CA GLU A 302 -6.59 -17.55 -11.53
C GLU A 302 -7.01 -16.31 -12.32
N SER A 303 -7.94 -15.50 -11.80
CA SER A 303 -8.35 -14.25 -12.45
C SER A 303 -7.23 -13.19 -12.42
N SER A 304 -6.42 -13.14 -11.37
CA SER A 304 -5.25 -12.24 -11.28
C SER A 304 -4.21 -12.54 -12.36
N LYS A 305 -3.91 -13.81 -12.64
CA LYS A 305 -3.01 -14.19 -13.74
C LYS A 305 -3.51 -13.68 -15.08
N ARG A 306 -4.82 -13.88 -15.37
CA ARG A 306 -5.46 -13.43 -16.60
C ARG A 306 -5.51 -11.91 -16.71
N ALA A 307 -5.79 -11.20 -15.61
CA ALA A 307 -5.74 -9.76 -15.56
C ALA A 307 -4.34 -9.21 -15.87
N CYS A 308 -3.29 -9.84 -15.33
CA CYS A 308 -1.90 -9.49 -15.67
C CYS A 308 -1.59 -9.74 -17.15
N ASP A 309 -2.01 -10.87 -17.71
CA ASP A 309 -1.81 -11.17 -19.12
C ASP A 309 -2.49 -10.14 -20.00
N PHE A 310 -3.74 -9.81 -19.74
CA PHE A 310 -4.47 -8.75 -20.43
C PHE A 310 -3.77 -7.39 -20.34
N LEU A 311 -3.38 -6.96 -19.16
CA LEU A 311 -2.68 -5.68 -18.96
C LEU A 311 -1.39 -5.63 -19.76
N ALA A 312 -0.62 -6.71 -19.77
CA ALA A 312 0.65 -6.77 -20.48
C ALA A 312 0.48 -6.85 -22.01
N THR A 313 -0.47 -7.67 -22.52
CA THR A 313 -0.58 -7.96 -23.96
C THR A 313 -1.55 -7.06 -24.70
N GLU A 314 -2.69 -6.69 -24.09
CA GLU A 314 -3.76 -5.94 -24.76
C GLU A 314 -3.67 -4.43 -24.52
N VAL A 315 -3.14 -4.03 -23.36
CA VAL A 315 -3.01 -2.62 -22.98
C VAL A 315 -1.57 -2.14 -23.04
N GLY A 316 -0.60 -3.03 -22.86
CA GLY A 316 0.82 -2.67 -22.82
C GLY A 316 1.29 -2.13 -21.48
N VAL A 317 0.61 -2.48 -20.38
CA VAL A 317 1.04 -2.16 -19.00
C VAL A 317 2.09 -3.17 -18.56
N PRO A 318 3.38 -2.84 -18.48
CA PRO A 318 4.44 -3.81 -18.23
C PRO A 318 4.58 -4.19 -16.76
N ARG A 319 4.09 -3.37 -15.84
CA ARG A 319 4.21 -3.52 -14.38
C ARG A 319 3.17 -2.68 -13.65
N TYR A 320 2.94 -3.00 -12.36
CA TYR A 320 1.88 -2.34 -11.58
C TYR A 320 2.06 -0.82 -11.43
N GLU A 321 3.30 -0.30 -11.39
CA GLU A 321 3.57 1.13 -11.29
C GLU A 321 3.11 1.93 -12.53
N ALA A 322 3.02 1.28 -13.68
CA ALA A 322 2.52 1.90 -14.92
C ALA A 322 1.00 1.87 -15.02
N LEU A 323 0.30 1.14 -14.12
CA LEU A 323 -1.15 1.11 -14.09
C LEU A 323 -1.71 2.47 -13.64
N PRO A 324 -2.61 3.12 -14.39
CA PRO A 324 -3.17 4.41 -14.01
C PRO A 324 -3.86 4.39 -12.65
N TYR A 325 -4.65 3.36 -12.38
CA TYR A 325 -5.36 3.17 -11.12
C TYR A 325 -5.26 1.72 -10.66
N ALA A 326 -4.72 1.49 -9.46
CA ALA A 326 -4.56 0.14 -8.90
C ALA A 326 -5.91 -0.62 -8.80
N ASN A 327 -7.01 0.08 -8.55
CA ASN A 327 -8.35 -0.51 -8.45
C ASN A 327 -8.87 -1.11 -9.76
N GLN A 328 -8.33 -0.70 -10.93
CA GLN A 328 -8.63 -1.36 -12.21
C GLN A 328 -8.27 -2.85 -12.15
N PHE A 329 -7.20 -3.21 -11.45
CA PHE A 329 -6.81 -4.60 -11.29
C PHE A 329 -7.86 -5.43 -10.55
N ALA A 330 -8.42 -4.91 -9.45
CA ALA A 330 -9.46 -5.62 -8.70
C ALA A 330 -10.71 -5.87 -9.55
N VAL A 331 -11.09 -4.88 -10.36
CA VAL A 331 -12.24 -5.00 -11.28
C VAL A 331 -11.94 -5.97 -12.43
N LEU A 332 -10.72 -5.93 -12.98
CA LEU A 332 -10.28 -6.92 -13.99
C LEU A 332 -10.31 -8.35 -13.44
N CYS A 333 -9.91 -8.57 -12.19
CA CYS A 333 -10.04 -9.88 -11.56
C CYS A 333 -11.49 -10.37 -11.56
N GLU A 334 -12.46 -9.51 -11.23
CA GLU A 334 -13.89 -9.89 -11.28
C GLU A 334 -14.39 -10.14 -12.71
N ILE A 335 -13.97 -9.34 -13.68
CA ILE A 335 -14.27 -9.57 -15.10
C ILE A 335 -13.76 -10.95 -15.53
N TYR A 336 -12.48 -11.27 -15.28
CA TYR A 336 -11.89 -12.56 -15.65
C TYR A 336 -12.37 -13.73 -14.82
N ARG A 337 -12.86 -13.50 -13.61
CA ARG A 337 -13.54 -14.52 -12.81
C ARG A 337 -14.86 -14.95 -13.46
N ARG A 338 -15.63 -13.98 -13.99
CA ARG A 338 -16.92 -14.25 -14.67
C ARG A 338 -16.74 -14.75 -16.09
N VAL A 339 -15.78 -14.18 -16.82
CA VAL A 339 -15.46 -14.53 -18.20
C VAL A 339 -13.98 -14.92 -18.29
N PRO A 340 -13.63 -16.17 -17.91
CA PRO A 340 -12.23 -16.59 -17.89
C PRO A 340 -11.54 -16.62 -19.25
N ASN A 341 -12.28 -16.86 -20.31
CA ASN A 341 -11.79 -16.94 -21.69
C ASN A 341 -12.67 -16.06 -22.57
N PRO A 342 -12.46 -14.73 -22.58
CA PRO A 342 -13.25 -13.83 -23.41
C PRO A 342 -13.01 -14.10 -24.89
N ASP A 343 -14.06 -14.02 -25.70
CA ASP A 343 -13.95 -13.99 -27.16
C ASP A 343 -13.41 -12.64 -27.64
N GLY A 344 -13.20 -12.49 -28.96
CA GLY A 344 -12.63 -11.27 -29.55
C GLY A 344 -13.48 -10.02 -29.30
N THR A 345 -14.81 -10.16 -29.25
CA THR A 345 -15.75 -9.05 -28.97
C THR A 345 -15.66 -8.66 -27.49
N GLN A 346 -15.67 -9.65 -26.61
CA GLN A 346 -15.54 -9.45 -25.17
C GLN A 346 -14.17 -8.86 -24.82
N LEU A 347 -13.08 -9.35 -25.43
CA LEU A 347 -11.73 -8.81 -25.21
C LEU A 347 -11.64 -7.34 -25.65
N THR A 348 -12.27 -7.01 -26.79
CA THR A 348 -12.36 -5.63 -27.28
C THR A 348 -13.12 -4.73 -26.29
N GLU A 349 -14.23 -5.23 -25.71
CA GLU A 349 -14.98 -4.45 -24.71
C GLU A 349 -14.20 -4.25 -23.41
N ILE A 350 -13.48 -5.26 -22.92
CA ILE A 350 -12.62 -5.12 -21.73
C ILE A 350 -11.54 -4.05 -21.96
N ARG A 351 -10.92 -4.03 -23.16
CA ARG A 351 -9.94 -3.01 -23.54
C ARG A 351 -10.56 -1.61 -23.58
N LYS A 352 -11.74 -1.46 -24.19
CA LYS A 352 -12.49 -0.20 -24.21
C LYS A 352 -12.89 0.26 -22.80
N TRP A 353 -13.32 -0.66 -21.93
CA TRP A 353 -13.62 -0.38 -20.53
C TRP A 353 -12.40 0.17 -19.80
N PHE A 354 -11.22 -0.45 -19.99
CA PHE A 354 -9.98 0.02 -19.39
C PHE A 354 -9.68 1.47 -19.79
N TRP A 355 -9.77 1.80 -21.07
CA TRP A 355 -9.49 3.14 -21.56
C TRP A 355 -10.56 4.16 -21.16
N ARG A 356 -11.85 3.80 -21.18
CA ARG A 356 -12.92 4.68 -20.71
C ARG A 356 -12.74 5.05 -19.25
N THR A 357 -12.45 4.08 -18.38
CA THR A 357 -12.22 4.33 -16.94
C THR A 357 -10.97 5.15 -16.70
N THR A 358 -9.94 4.97 -17.52
CA THR A 358 -8.69 5.73 -17.42
C THR A 358 -8.90 7.18 -17.86
N LEU A 359 -9.51 7.42 -19.03
CA LEU A 359 -9.74 8.74 -19.60
C LEU A 359 -10.68 9.58 -18.73
N ALA A 360 -11.73 8.96 -18.20
CA ALA A 360 -12.69 9.62 -17.34
C ALA A 360 -12.18 9.88 -15.90
N GLY A 361 -11.00 9.40 -15.54
CA GLY A 361 -10.51 9.51 -14.17
C GLY A 361 -11.35 8.74 -13.15
N TYR A 362 -12.06 7.70 -13.59
CA TYR A 362 -13.13 7.03 -12.85
C TYR A 362 -12.74 6.54 -11.46
N PHE A 363 -11.54 6.01 -11.31
CA PHE A 363 -11.06 5.45 -10.05
C PHE A 363 -10.42 6.48 -9.11
N GLY A 364 -10.28 7.74 -9.51
CA GLY A 364 -9.76 8.81 -8.65
C GLY A 364 -10.69 9.15 -7.47
N GLY A 365 -11.99 8.93 -7.62
CA GLY A 365 -12.99 9.12 -6.57
C GLY A 365 -13.93 7.92 -6.40
N TRP A 366 -13.41 6.71 -6.56
CA TRP A 366 -14.19 5.47 -6.60
C TRP A 366 -14.88 5.16 -5.26
N ASN A 367 -16.18 5.46 -5.17
CA ASN A 367 -17.00 5.35 -3.97
C ASN A 367 -17.86 4.07 -3.93
N SER A 368 -18.48 3.80 -2.78
CA SER A 368 -19.27 2.58 -2.56
C SER A 368 -20.43 2.41 -3.57
N GLY A 369 -21.07 3.52 -3.99
CA GLY A 369 -22.13 3.48 -5.00
C GLY A 369 -21.61 3.09 -6.37
N GLN A 370 -20.43 3.57 -6.77
CA GLN A 370 -19.77 3.17 -8.01
C GLN A 370 -19.33 1.70 -7.93
N MET A 371 -18.74 1.26 -6.84
CA MET A 371 -18.32 -0.13 -6.62
C MET A 371 -19.47 -1.13 -6.77
N ALA A 372 -20.66 -0.79 -6.26
CA ALA A 372 -21.83 -1.63 -6.39
C ALA A 372 -22.36 -1.66 -7.86
N ARG A 373 -22.35 -0.51 -8.53
CA ARG A 373 -22.74 -0.42 -9.95
C ARG A 373 -21.80 -1.20 -10.85
N ASP A 374 -20.50 -1.10 -10.63
CA ASP A 374 -19.51 -1.83 -11.42
C ASP A 374 -19.74 -3.34 -11.36
N LEU A 375 -20.01 -3.87 -10.17
CA LEU A 375 -20.29 -5.30 -10.02
C LEU A 375 -21.54 -5.74 -10.81
N THR A 376 -22.60 -4.91 -10.78
CA THR A 376 -23.82 -5.15 -11.54
C THR A 376 -23.55 -5.07 -13.04
N ALA A 377 -22.87 -4.01 -13.50
CA ALA A 377 -22.55 -3.81 -14.91
C ALA A 377 -21.69 -4.96 -15.48
N ILE A 378 -20.72 -5.45 -14.70
CA ILE A 378 -19.91 -6.61 -15.07
C ILE A 378 -20.77 -7.88 -15.14
N ALA A 379 -21.70 -8.07 -14.19
CA ALA A 379 -22.59 -9.23 -14.17
C ALA A 379 -23.52 -9.25 -15.39
N ASP A 380 -24.12 -8.11 -15.70
CA ASP A 380 -25.06 -7.96 -16.82
C ASP A 380 -24.35 -8.14 -18.17
N TRP A 381 -23.15 -7.58 -18.30
CA TRP A 381 -22.31 -7.79 -19.48
C TRP A 381 -21.86 -9.27 -19.61
N ALA A 382 -21.37 -9.88 -18.54
CA ALA A 382 -20.89 -11.26 -18.55
C ALA A 382 -22.01 -12.27 -18.86
N SER A 383 -23.26 -11.96 -18.51
CA SER A 383 -24.45 -12.77 -18.84
C SER A 383 -25.00 -12.52 -20.23
N GLY A 384 -24.46 -11.55 -20.98
CA GLY A 384 -24.95 -11.16 -22.30
C GLY A 384 -26.23 -10.30 -22.30
N GLN A 385 -26.60 -9.73 -21.14
CA GLN A 385 -27.72 -8.78 -21.05
C GLN A 385 -27.38 -7.44 -21.68
N HIS A 386 -26.10 -7.05 -21.63
CA HIS A 386 -25.57 -5.84 -22.23
C HIS A 386 -24.30 -6.13 -23.02
N ASP A 387 -24.14 -5.43 -24.15
CA ASP A 387 -22.95 -5.55 -25.00
C ASP A 387 -21.73 -4.77 -24.45
N LYS A 388 -21.97 -3.89 -23.47
CA LYS A 388 -20.94 -3.01 -22.87
C LYS A 388 -20.94 -3.10 -21.34
N ILE A 389 -19.77 -2.92 -20.76
CA ILE A 389 -19.62 -2.69 -19.32
C ILE A 389 -19.90 -1.19 -19.07
N ASP A 390 -21.13 -0.89 -18.65
CA ASP A 390 -21.57 0.50 -18.44
C ASP A 390 -21.09 1.00 -17.07
N ILE A 391 -20.22 2.00 -17.09
CA ILE A 391 -19.66 2.65 -15.89
C ILE A 391 -20.38 3.97 -15.54
N GLY A 392 -21.33 4.40 -16.36
CA GLY A 392 -22.16 5.60 -16.10
C GLY A 392 -21.38 6.92 -16.08
N VAL A 393 -20.25 7.02 -16.80
CA VAL A 393 -19.44 8.24 -16.90
C VAL A 393 -19.29 8.67 -18.36
N THR A 394 -19.16 9.97 -18.55
CA THR A 394 -18.81 10.58 -19.83
C THR A 394 -17.29 10.74 -19.94
N THR A 395 -16.76 10.52 -21.12
CA THR A 395 -15.35 10.80 -21.40
C THR A 395 -15.05 12.30 -21.32
N SER A 396 -13.84 12.65 -20.91
CA SER A 396 -13.39 14.04 -20.85
C SER A 396 -13.20 14.64 -22.25
N ASN A 397 -13.07 15.95 -22.33
CA ASN A 397 -12.82 16.68 -23.57
C ASN A 397 -11.33 17.02 -23.76
N GLU A 398 -10.99 17.60 -24.92
CA GLU A 398 -9.64 18.02 -25.28
C GLU A 398 -9.01 19.03 -24.31
N ARG A 399 -9.80 19.78 -23.53
CA ARG A 399 -9.30 20.72 -22.53
C ARG A 399 -8.50 20.02 -21.44
N LEU A 400 -8.77 18.74 -21.17
CA LEU A 400 -7.99 17.92 -20.24
C LEU A 400 -6.48 18.02 -20.52
N TRP A 401 -6.09 17.93 -21.77
CA TRP A 401 -4.69 17.86 -22.20
C TRP A 401 -3.93 19.17 -21.98
N LYS A 402 -4.65 20.29 -21.91
CA LYS A 402 -4.12 21.65 -21.68
C LYS A 402 -4.10 22.08 -20.22
N VAL A 403 -4.70 21.31 -19.30
CA VAL A 403 -4.76 21.67 -17.88
C VAL A 403 -4.03 20.68 -16.98
N LYS A 404 -4.00 19.39 -17.32
CA LYS A 404 -3.33 18.40 -16.50
C LYS A 404 -1.81 18.47 -16.66
N LEU A 405 -1.13 18.43 -15.50
CA LEU A 405 0.33 18.42 -15.46
C LEU A 405 0.86 16.99 -15.56
N PHE A 406 1.94 16.83 -16.30
CA PHE A 406 2.70 15.58 -16.34
C PHE A 406 3.55 15.47 -15.07
N ARG A 407 3.04 14.74 -14.09
CA ARG A 407 3.76 14.34 -12.88
C ARG A 407 3.96 12.83 -12.97
N SER A 408 5.19 12.35 -12.83
CA SER A 408 5.55 10.95 -13.12
C SER A 408 4.64 9.89 -12.49
N ASN A 409 4.10 10.13 -11.31
CA ASN A 409 3.21 9.17 -10.63
C ASN A 409 1.71 9.43 -10.82
N SER A 410 1.31 10.50 -11.52
CA SER A 410 -0.11 10.80 -11.72
C SER A 410 -0.77 9.86 -12.73
N ALA A 411 -2.06 9.59 -12.55
CA ALA A 411 -2.85 8.79 -13.48
C ALA A 411 -2.84 9.37 -14.90
N ALA A 412 -2.88 10.70 -15.03
CA ALA A 412 -2.80 11.39 -16.32
C ALA A 412 -1.46 11.14 -17.03
N ALA A 413 -0.33 11.20 -16.30
CA ALA A 413 0.97 10.91 -16.88
C ALA A 413 1.09 9.45 -17.33
N LYS A 414 0.62 8.50 -16.51
CA LYS A 414 0.58 7.07 -16.85
C LYS A 414 -0.30 6.80 -18.07
N MET A 415 -1.47 7.45 -18.16
CA MET A 415 -2.36 7.36 -19.32
C MET A 415 -1.65 7.82 -20.59
N VAL A 416 -1.06 9.02 -20.59
CA VAL A 416 -0.35 9.55 -21.77
C VAL A 416 0.84 8.66 -22.15
N ALA A 417 1.57 8.17 -21.16
CA ALA A 417 2.70 7.27 -21.39
C ALA A 417 2.26 5.96 -22.06
N LEU A 418 1.14 5.37 -21.64
CA LEU A 418 0.56 4.17 -22.26
C LEU A 418 0.06 4.46 -23.68
N MET A 419 -0.62 5.59 -23.91
CA MET A 419 -1.08 6.00 -25.22
C MET A 419 0.09 6.16 -26.21
N LEU A 420 1.14 6.90 -25.81
CA LEU A 420 2.36 7.06 -26.60
C LEU A 420 3.05 5.72 -26.87
N SER A 421 3.10 4.85 -25.85
CA SER A 421 3.67 3.52 -26.00
C SER A 421 2.96 2.67 -27.08
N GLN A 422 1.64 2.73 -27.14
CA GLN A 422 0.85 2.00 -28.16
C GLN A 422 1.03 2.55 -29.58
N ALA A 423 1.34 3.83 -29.71
CA ALA A 423 1.61 4.46 -31.02
C ALA A 423 2.96 4.03 -31.63
N ASN A 424 3.74 3.17 -30.95
CA ASN A 424 5.07 2.72 -31.39
C ASN A 424 6.03 3.88 -31.66
N PRO A 425 6.35 4.69 -30.62
CA PRO A 425 7.01 5.97 -30.79
C PRO A 425 8.42 5.84 -31.38
N ARG A 426 8.74 6.78 -32.23
CA ARG A 426 10.08 6.98 -32.77
C ARG A 426 10.66 8.29 -32.25
N ASP A 427 11.93 8.29 -31.97
CA ASP A 427 12.66 9.51 -31.65
C ASP A 427 12.61 10.47 -32.85
N ILE A 428 12.12 11.69 -32.61
CA ILE A 428 11.90 12.66 -33.69
C ILE A 428 13.21 13.13 -34.38
N LEU A 429 14.35 13.10 -33.66
CA LEU A 429 15.64 13.53 -34.23
C LEU A 429 16.31 12.43 -35.06
N ASN A 430 16.31 11.19 -34.58
CA ASN A 430 17.12 10.14 -35.21
C ASN A 430 16.30 8.97 -35.77
N GLY A 431 14.97 8.98 -35.60
CA GLY A 431 14.06 7.95 -36.12
C GLY A 431 14.14 6.60 -35.41
N GLN A 432 14.96 6.45 -34.36
CA GLN A 432 15.09 5.20 -33.62
C GLN A 432 13.79 4.89 -32.87
N ARG A 433 13.41 3.62 -32.84
CA ARG A 433 12.28 3.17 -32.00
C ARG A 433 12.63 3.34 -30.53
N ILE A 434 11.70 3.91 -29.79
CA ILE A 434 11.80 4.04 -28.33
C ILE A 434 11.15 2.79 -27.73
N ASP A 435 11.85 2.17 -26.77
CA ASP A 435 11.34 0.98 -26.06
C ASP A 435 10.33 1.42 -24.98
N PRO A 436 9.03 1.15 -25.18
CA PRO A 436 8.01 1.57 -24.22
C PRO A 436 8.18 0.94 -22.83
N GLY A 437 8.73 -0.28 -22.78
CA GLY A 437 8.94 -0.98 -21.51
C GLY A 437 9.95 -0.27 -20.61
N LYS A 438 10.95 0.40 -21.21
CA LYS A 438 11.91 1.23 -20.46
C LYS A 438 11.30 2.56 -20.03
N SER A 439 10.53 3.21 -20.90
CA SER A 439 9.85 4.47 -20.60
C SER A 439 8.86 4.32 -19.44
N LEU A 440 8.12 3.21 -19.43
CA LEU A 440 7.12 2.90 -18.39
C LEU A 440 7.73 2.30 -17.11
N ALA A 441 9.04 2.13 -17.05
CA ALA A 441 9.71 1.63 -15.84
C ALA A 441 9.75 2.68 -14.70
N TRP A 442 9.43 3.94 -14.97
CA TRP A 442 9.47 5.08 -14.03
C TRP A 442 10.79 5.26 -13.25
N SER A 443 11.65 4.26 -13.27
CA SER A 443 13.02 4.34 -12.72
C SER A 443 13.95 5.20 -13.56
N ASN A 444 13.50 5.61 -14.74
CA ASN A 444 14.26 6.38 -15.70
C ASN A 444 13.38 7.47 -16.30
N ASP A 445 13.25 8.61 -15.61
CA ASP A 445 12.51 9.81 -16.07
C ASP A 445 13.09 10.41 -17.38
N LYS A 446 14.08 9.76 -17.98
CA LYS A 446 14.91 10.30 -19.04
C LYS A 446 14.33 10.17 -20.45
N GLU A 447 13.15 9.60 -20.61
CA GLU A 447 12.55 9.41 -21.93
C GLU A 447 11.31 10.27 -22.17
N PHE A 448 10.71 10.86 -21.11
CA PHE A 448 9.63 11.84 -21.23
C PHE A 448 10.19 13.25 -21.22
N HIS A 449 10.07 13.95 -22.33
CA HIS A 449 10.66 15.26 -22.54
C HIS A 449 9.66 16.27 -23.07
N HIS A 450 9.97 17.55 -22.89
CA HIS A 450 9.19 18.65 -23.40
C HIS A 450 9.42 18.82 -24.91
N PHE A 451 8.35 18.85 -25.69
CA PHE A 451 8.43 19.21 -27.11
C PHE A 451 8.89 20.68 -27.27
N PHE A 452 8.25 21.59 -26.54
CA PHE A 452 8.77 22.94 -26.33
C PHE A 452 9.64 22.93 -25.08
N PRO A 453 10.99 23.09 -25.20
CA PRO A 453 11.87 22.98 -24.04
C PRO A 453 11.53 23.99 -22.94
N GLN A 454 11.63 23.56 -21.68
CA GLN A 454 11.29 24.38 -20.53
C GLN A 454 12.11 25.68 -20.49
N ALA A 455 13.42 25.64 -20.81
CA ALA A 455 14.27 26.79 -20.81
C ALA A 455 13.92 27.78 -21.95
N TYR A 456 13.49 27.26 -23.12
CA TYR A 456 12.96 28.05 -24.19
C TYR A 456 11.69 28.80 -23.77
N LEU A 457 10.70 28.08 -23.21
CA LEU A 457 9.44 28.69 -22.77
C LEU A 457 9.66 29.75 -21.67
N ALA A 458 10.56 29.52 -20.74
CA ALA A 458 10.88 30.49 -19.69
C ALA A 458 11.45 31.80 -20.24
N ARG A 459 12.16 31.75 -21.39
CA ARG A 459 12.76 32.89 -22.03
C ARG A 459 11.76 33.63 -22.92
N GLU A 460 11.06 32.92 -23.80
CA GLU A 460 10.26 33.51 -24.88
C GLU A 460 8.74 33.58 -24.54
N HIS A 461 8.24 32.68 -23.72
CA HIS A 461 6.81 32.56 -23.37
C HIS A 461 6.61 32.70 -21.86
N LYS A 462 6.85 33.88 -21.29
CA LYS A 462 6.76 34.12 -19.84
C LYS A 462 5.38 33.77 -19.31
N GLY A 463 5.34 32.85 -18.32
CA GLY A 463 4.11 32.37 -17.70
C GLY A 463 3.52 31.11 -18.34
N ALA A 464 4.08 30.63 -19.44
CA ALA A 464 3.68 29.33 -20.02
C ALA A 464 4.02 28.18 -19.09
N GLN A 465 3.12 27.20 -18.98
CA GLN A 465 3.31 26.00 -18.17
C GLN A 465 3.98 24.90 -19.01
N PRO A 466 5.27 24.56 -18.79
CA PRO A 466 5.97 23.60 -19.63
C PRO A 466 5.52 22.15 -19.40
N ASN A 467 5.04 21.83 -18.19
CA ASN A 467 4.73 20.46 -17.78
C ASN A 467 3.31 19.99 -18.15
N LEU A 468 2.62 20.65 -19.07
CA LEU A 468 1.33 20.19 -19.57
C LEU A 468 1.49 18.87 -20.33
N VAL A 469 0.56 17.93 -20.12
CA VAL A 469 0.63 16.61 -20.77
C VAL A 469 0.68 16.72 -22.30
N ALA A 470 0.05 17.74 -22.89
CA ALA A 470 0.13 18.01 -24.33
C ALA A 470 1.51 18.48 -24.81
N ASN A 471 2.41 18.91 -23.92
CA ASN A 471 3.79 19.29 -24.28
C ASN A 471 4.79 18.13 -24.13
N ILE A 472 4.36 16.96 -23.65
CA ILE A 472 5.28 15.84 -23.36
C ILE A 472 5.31 14.88 -24.54
N ILE A 473 6.51 14.49 -24.95
CA ILE A 473 6.80 13.45 -25.95
C ILE A 473 7.83 12.46 -25.41
N LEU A 474 8.03 11.38 -26.15
CA LEU A 474 9.14 10.45 -25.90
C LEU A 474 10.35 10.83 -26.77
N LEU A 475 11.51 10.96 -26.14
CA LEU A 475 12.80 11.17 -26.80
C LEU A 475 13.86 10.32 -26.11
N THR A 476 14.89 9.93 -26.85
CA THR A 476 16.09 9.38 -26.23
C THR A 476 16.86 10.45 -25.46
N SER A 477 17.62 10.06 -24.45
CA SER A 477 18.46 11.00 -23.69
C SER A 477 19.46 11.75 -24.57
N VAL A 478 19.95 11.11 -25.64
CA VAL A 478 20.89 11.72 -26.60
C VAL A 478 20.19 12.84 -27.37
N SER A 479 19.00 12.58 -27.89
CA SER A 479 18.20 13.56 -28.63
C SER A 479 17.80 14.74 -27.74
N ASN A 480 17.38 14.49 -26.53
CA ASN A 480 17.06 15.54 -25.57
C ASN A 480 18.27 16.46 -25.26
N ILE A 481 19.46 15.87 -25.09
CA ILE A 481 20.69 16.66 -24.91
C ILE A 481 21.01 17.51 -26.16
N SER A 482 20.68 17.02 -27.33
CA SER A 482 20.91 17.77 -28.60
C SER A 482 19.93 18.93 -28.75
N ILE A 483 18.67 18.77 -28.36
CA ILE A 483 17.66 19.84 -28.41
C ILE A 483 17.97 20.94 -27.39
N LYS A 484 18.34 20.58 -26.15
CA LYS A 484 18.64 21.53 -25.06
C LYS A 484 17.53 22.57 -24.87
N ASP A 485 17.82 23.82 -25.18
CA ASP A 485 16.95 25.00 -25.08
C ASP A 485 16.63 25.64 -26.44
N SER A 486 16.85 24.90 -27.53
CA SER A 486 16.58 25.35 -28.90
C SER A 486 15.10 25.62 -29.12
N ALA A 487 14.80 26.62 -29.95
CA ALA A 487 13.42 26.82 -30.40
C ALA A 487 12.94 25.60 -31.21
N PRO A 488 11.67 25.20 -31.12
CA PRO A 488 11.14 24.12 -31.94
C PRO A 488 11.36 24.32 -33.43
N GLN A 489 11.18 25.53 -33.92
CA GLN A 489 11.47 25.89 -35.31
C GLN A 489 12.89 25.49 -35.76
N ASP A 490 13.89 25.69 -34.90
CA ASP A 490 15.29 25.47 -35.28
C ASP A 490 15.60 23.99 -35.46
N TYR A 491 15.26 23.15 -34.47
CA TYR A 491 15.56 21.72 -34.55
C TYR A 491 14.66 20.98 -35.56
N LEU A 492 13.40 21.43 -35.76
CA LEU A 492 12.49 20.84 -36.74
C LEU A 492 12.94 21.18 -38.17
N ASN A 493 13.31 22.42 -38.46
CA ASN A 493 13.85 22.79 -39.78
C ASN A 493 15.15 22.04 -40.08
N ALA A 494 16.03 21.86 -39.12
CA ALA A 494 17.24 21.06 -39.31
C ALA A 494 16.95 19.62 -39.74
N ILE A 495 15.90 19.00 -39.17
CA ILE A 495 15.47 17.65 -39.56
C ILE A 495 14.84 17.66 -40.96
N ILE A 496 14.02 18.66 -41.28
CA ILE A 496 13.39 18.80 -42.60
C ILE A 496 14.45 18.97 -43.69
N GLU A 497 15.47 19.79 -43.44
CA GLU A 497 16.60 20.00 -44.36
C GLU A 497 17.44 18.73 -44.56
N ALA A 498 17.66 17.96 -43.51
CA ALA A 498 18.50 16.77 -43.55
C ALA A 498 17.78 15.54 -44.15
N GLU A 499 16.51 15.31 -43.78
CA GLU A 499 15.82 14.06 -44.06
C GLU A 499 14.45 14.22 -44.76
N GLY A 500 13.98 15.45 -44.91
CA GLY A 500 12.70 15.75 -45.55
C GLY A 500 11.51 15.81 -44.62
N ARG A 501 10.49 16.55 -45.06
CA ARG A 501 9.26 16.79 -44.27
C ARG A 501 8.44 15.53 -44.02
N ASP A 502 8.33 14.65 -45.00
CA ASP A 502 7.49 13.43 -44.90
C ASP A 502 8.03 12.45 -43.87
N GLU A 503 9.36 12.30 -43.76
CA GLU A 503 9.99 11.48 -42.73
C GLU A 503 9.76 12.08 -41.35
N LEU A 504 9.87 13.39 -41.17
CA LEU A 504 9.56 14.06 -39.91
C LEU A 504 8.09 13.85 -39.51
N LEU A 505 7.14 14.01 -40.46
CA LEU A 505 5.71 13.76 -40.19
C LEU A 505 5.45 12.32 -39.73
N THR A 506 6.12 11.33 -40.34
CA THR A 506 6.03 9.93 -39.94
C THR A 506 6.48 9.71 -38.49
N ARG A 507 7.57 10.36 -38.08
CA ARG A 507 8.06 10.31 -36.69
C ARG A 507 7.12 11.02 -35.72
N LEU A 508 6.64 12.21 -36.09
CA LEU A 508 5.71 12.99 -35.29
C LEU A 508 4.38 12.28 -35.06
N ASP A 509 3.84 11.63 -36.10
CA ASP A 509 2.61 10.83 -36.01
C ASP A 509 2.76 9.69 -34.99
N SER A 510 3.92 9.01 -34.99
CA SER A 510 4.23 7.98 -33.98
C SER A 510 4.32 8.53 -32.53
N CYS A 511 4.44 9.84 -32.36
CA CYS A 511 4.43 10.55 -31.09
C CYS A 511 3.10 11.29 -30.83
N LEU A 512 2.08 11.02 -31.61
CA LEU A 512 0.77 11.69 -31.54
C LEU A 512 0.88 13.22 -31.72
N VAL A 513 1.68 13.65 -32.66
CA VAL A 513 1.84 15.05 -33.05
C VAL A 513 1.42 15.20 -34.51
N SER A 514 0.30 15.89 -34.74
CA SER A 514 -0.27 16.09 -36.08
C SER A 514 0.51 17.11 -36.92
N GLU A 515 0.23 17.13 -38.22
CA GLU A 515 0.78 18.17 -39.12
C GLU A 515 0.38 19.58 -38.69
N ALA A 516 -0.85 19.81 -38.21
CA ALA A 516 -1.28 21.09 -37.66
C ALA A 516 -0.43 21.52 -36.44
N ALA A 517 -0.07 20.56 -35.58
CA ALA A 517 0.84 20.84 -34.48
C ALA A 517 2.28 21.14 -34.96
N LEU A 518 2.73 20.45 -35.99
CA LEU A 518 4.01 20.76 -36.64
C LEU A 518 4.03 22.20 -37.19
N GLU A 519 2.98 22.64 -37.88
CA GLU A 519 2.89 24.01 -38.42
C GLU A 519 2.99 25.08 -37.31
N ALA A 520 2.24 24.87 -36.21
CA ALA A 520 2.34 25.77 -35.06
C ALA A 520 3.75 25.77 -34.45
N ALA A 521 4.37 24.61 -34.34
CA ALA A 521 5.74 24.48 -33.79
C ALA A 521 6.79 25.14 -34.69
N LEU A 522 6.66 25.08 -36.03
CA LEU A 522 7.54 25.77 -36.98
C LEU A 522 7.41 27.28 -36.89
N GLN A 523 6.34 27.81 -36.33
CA GLN A 523 6.13 29.22 -36.04
C GLN A 523 6.48 29.60 -34.61
N ASN A 524 6.94 28.64 -33.82
CA ASN A 524 7.17 28.79 -32.38
C ASN A 524 5.89 29.18 -31.60
N ASP A 525 4.71 28.86 -32.13
CA ASP A 525 3.42 29.10 -31.49
C ASP A 525 3.08 27.96 -30.50
N TYR A 526 3.37 28.22 -29.24
CA TYR A 526 3.15 27.23 -28.17
C TYR A 526 1.67 26.93 -27.95
N GLU A 527 0.80 27.93 -27.91
CA GLU A 527 -0.63 27.73 -27.68
C GLU A 527 -1.29 27.01 -28.86
N GLY A 528 -0.96 27.41 -30.11
CA GLY A 528 -1.42 26.71 -31.30
C GLY A 528 -0.96 25.25 -31.36
N PHE A 529 0.27 24.97 -30.90
CA PHE A 529 0.77 23.60 -30.75
C PHE A 529 -0.05 22.80 -29.75
N LEU A 530 -0.29 23.37 -28.55
CA LEU A 530 -1.09 22.69 -27.50
C LEU A 530 -2.51 22.41 -28.01
N ASP A 531 -3.14 23.35 -28.71
CA ASP A 531 -4.48 23.17 -29.26
C ASP A 531 -4.53 22.04 -30.28
N ALA A 532 -3.66 22.07 -31.28
CA ALA A 532 -3.61 21.04 -32.32
C ALA A 532 -3.28 19.65 -31.75
N ARG A 533 -2.32 19.59 -30.82
CA ARG A 533 -1.95 18.31 -30.20
C ARG A 533 -3.03 17.78 -29.27
N SER A 534 -3.71 18.64 -28.51
CA SER A 534 -4.82 18.24 -27.65
C SER A 534 -5.95 17.55 -28.44
N ILE A 535 -6.27 18.05 -29.63
CA ILE A 535 -7.21 17.42 -30.54
C ILE A 535 -6.72 16.02 -30.96
N THR A 536 -5.45 15.89 -31.30
CA THR A 536 -4.85 14.60 -31.71
C THR A 536 -4.88 13.59 -30.57
N LEU A 537 -4.47 13.98 -29.35
CA LEU A 537 -4.50 13.15 -28.16
C LEU A 537 -5.93 12.73 -27.82
N GLN A 538 -6.90 13.65 -27.93
CA GLN A 538 -8.31 13.37 -27.64
C GLN A 538 -8.89 12.36 -28.65
N LYS A 539 -8.63 12.55 -29.95
CA LYS A 539 -9.05 11.62 -30.98
C LYS A 539 -8.52 10.21 -30.73
N HIS A 540 -7.22 10.10 -30.45
CA HIS A 540 -6.60 8.81 -30.16
C HIS A 540 -7.17 8.16 -28.89
N ALA A 541 -7.38 8.94 -27.81
CA ALA A 541 -7.97 8.45 -26.57
C ALA A 541 -9.41 7.94 -26.78
N LEU A 542 -10.24 8.66 -27.54
CA LEU A 542 -11.61 8.25 -27.85
C LEU A 542 -11.64 7.01 -28.73
N ASP A 543 -10.73 6.88 -29.70
CA ASP A 543 -10.59 5.68 -30.51
C ASP A 543 -10.29 4.45 -29.65
N LEU A 544 -9.37 4.58 -28.68
CA LEU A 544 -9.10 3.53 -27.69
C LEU A 544 -10.33 3.18 -26.83
N CYS A 545 -11.19 4.17 -26.54
CA CYS A 545 -12.46 3.96 -25.85
C CYS A 545 -13.54 3.34 -26.74
N GLY A 546 -13.32 3.30 -28.05
CA GLY A 546 -14.33 2.92 -29.06
C GLY A 546 -15.43 3.96 -29.23
N GLU A 547 -15.10 5.25 -29.06
CA GLU A 547 -15.98 6.40 -29.18
C GLU A 547 -15.53 7.29 -30.34
N ALA A 548 -16.48 7.91 -31.04
CA ALA A 548 -16.15 8.84 -32.12
C ALA A 548 -15.85 10.23 -31.58
N TYR A 549 -14.81 10.88 -32.10
CA TYR A 549 -14.57 12.28 -31.85
C TYR A 549 -15.65 13.13 -32.54
N VAL A 550 -16.47 13.81 -31.75
CA VAL A 550 -17.45 14.78 -32.23
C VAL A 550 -16.87 16.17 -31.97
N GLY A 551 -16.27 16.79 -32.99
CA GLY A 551 -15.70 18.14 -32.89
C GLY A 551 -16.78 19.15 -32.52
N ASP A 552 -16.38 20.14 -31.69
CA ASP A 552 -17.12 21.33 -31.24
C ASP A 552 -18.66 21.23 -31.18
N ILE A 553 -19.16 20.50 -30.20
CA ILE A 553 -20.50 20.77 -29.66
C ILE A 553 -20.28 21.86 -28.58
N GLN A 554 -20.80 23.06 -28.86
CA GLN A 554 -20.82 24.18 -27.91
C GLN A 554 -21.27 23.72 -26.52
N LYS A 555 -20.48 23.99 -25.51
CA LYS A 555 -20.62 23.49 -24.16
C LYS A 555 -21.22 24.44 -23.17
N ASN A 556 -22.09 23.88 -22.37
CA ASN A 556 -22.37 24.38 -21.03
C ASN A 556 -21.17 24.02 -20.13
N ALA A 557 -20.48 25.04 -19.65
CA ALA A 557 -19.39 24.94 -18.71
C ALA A 557 -19.96 24.57 -17.33
N GLU A 558 -19.85 23.31 -16.94
CA GLU A 558 -19.82 22.97 -15.53
C GLU A 558 -18.35 22.95 -15.09
N GLU A 559 -18.05 23.77 -14.11
CA GLU A 559 -16.74 23.88 -13.49
C GLU A 559 -16.37 22.53 -12.86
N VAL A 560 -15.31 21.92 -13.36
CA VAL A 560 -14.66 20.80 -12.68
C VAL A 560 -13.81 21.40 -11.57
N GLU A 561 -14.32 21.41 -10.36
CA GLU A 561 -13.51 21.67 -9.16
C GLU A 561 -12.35 20.66 -9.11
N ASP A 562 -11.15 21.21 -9.02
CA ASP A 562 -9.91 20.46 -8.85
C ASP A 562 -9.92 19.75 -7.49
N SER A 563 -10.38 18.51 -7.45
CA SER A 563 -10.09 17.64 -6.33
C SER A 563 -8.71 17.02 -6.54
N ASP A 564 -7.67 17.82 -6.35
CA ASP A 564 -6.29 17.36 -6.20
C ASP A 564 -6.12 16.69 -4.82
N ASP A 565 -6.84 15.62 -4.57
CA ASP A 565 -6.60 14.74 -3.41
C ASP A 565 -6.09 13.39 -3.90
N ASP A 566 -4.92 13.43 -4.55
CA ASP A 566 -4.06 12.28 -4.82
C ASP A 566 -3.22 11.93 -3.56
N SER A 567 -3.82 12.01 -2.37
CA SER A 567 -3.21 11.44 -1.17
C SER A 567 -3.41 9.93 -1.20
N TYR A 568 -2.35 9.23 -1.57
CA TYR A 568 -2.17 7.81 -1.27
C TYR A 568 -2.08 7.64 0.26
N ASP A 569 -3.19 7.30 0.92
CA ASP A 569 -3.25 6.68 2.24
C ASP A 569 -3.73 5.22 2.13
#